data_207082be36c9af836925498b8a5f2e1a
#
_entry.id   207082be36c9af836925498b8a5f2e1a
#
_cell.length_a   1.000
_cell.length_b   1.000
_cell.length_c   1.000
_cell.angle_alpha   90.00
_cell.angle_beta   90.00
_cell.angle_gamma   90.00
#
_symmetry.space_group_name_H-M   'P 1'
#
loop_
_entity.id
_entity.type
_entity.pdbx_description
1 polymer ?
#
loop_
_entity_poly.entity_id
_entity_poly.type
_entity_poly.pdbx_seq_one_letter_code
_entity_poly.pdbx_strand_id
1 'polypeptide(L)'
;MRSNFRHLVKGVVASALASFSVMANPAAAQNAPQESDAWAFTLSPYIWFSGLGGEVTGAHGGDTFSADFGDIFGTMKLSYMGLAEARRGNFSLLTDIMYLNLQQGVPVPGLGAYGGGSARTQSVELSAIGLYTVTEASAGRIELGGGIRGWWFETELKLDPGALPGKTQSASTSWADPVIGARGVLRLNDRLSLTAYGDIGGFGLGSEFTWQAFATLDYKITESASISAGFRWIHIDYDKGRTDISLNMGGPIIGGSIRF
;
A
#
# COMPACT_ATOMS: atom_id res chain seq x y z
N MET A 1 27.39 -1.17 -2.25
CA MET A 1 26.14 -0.85 -2.97
C MET A 1 25.15 0.04 -2.17
N ARG A 2 25.30 0.13 -0.83
CA ARG A 2 24.43 0.93 0.09
C ARG A 2 24.57 2.46 -0.03
N SER A 3 25.61 3.00 -0.66
CA SER A 3 25.91 4.45 -0.68
C SER A 3 25.16 5.24 -1.77
N ASN A 4 24.84 4.62 -2.89
CA ASN A 4 24.28 5.35 -4.04
C ASN A 4 22.77 5.58 -3.98
N PHE A 5 22.04 4.79 -3.16
CA PHE A 5 20.58 4.92 -3.03
C PHE A 5 20.17 6.14 -2.19
N ARG A 6 20.98 6.50 -1.19
CA ARG A 6 20.74 7.71 -0.35
C ARG A 6 20.78 9.04 -1.13
N HIS A 7 21.51 9.07 -2.25
CA HIS A 7 21.61 10.28 -3.08
C HIS A 7 20.47 10.39 -4.11
N LEU A 8 19.90 9.27 -4.54
CA LEU A 8 18.78 9.27 -5.49
C LEU A 8 17.47 9.77 -4.87
N VAL A 9 17.19 9.35 -3.63
CA VAL A 9 15.98 9.78 -2.90
C VAL A 9 16.01 11.29 -2.60
N LYS A 10 17.18 11.86 -2.32
CA LYS A 10 17.34 13.31 -2.09
C LYS A 10 17.09 14.15 -3.36
N GLY A 11 17.34 13.60 -4.55
CA GLY A 11 17.15 14.31 -5.81
C GLY A 11 15.69 14.35 -6.28
N VAL A 12 14.92 13.29 -6.03
CA VAL A 12 13.53 13.18 -6.50
C VAL A 12 12.57 14.03 -5.67
N VAL A 13 12.79 14.11 -4.35
CA VAL A 13 11.94 14.93 -3.45
C VAL A 13 12.14 16.43 -3.69
N ALA A 14 13.36 16.86 -4.05
CA ALA A 14 13.66 18.28 -4.28
C ALA A 14 13.11 18.81 -5.62
N SER A 15 12.93 17.94 -6.63
CA SER A 15 12.48 18.38 -7.96
C SER A 15 10.96 18.47 -8.10
N ALA A 16 10.19 17.80 -7.26
CA ALA A 16 8.72 17.82 -7.30
C ALA A 16 8.10 19.06 -6.63
N LEU A 17 8.86 19.76 -5.78
CA LEU A 17 8.37 20.94 -5.05
C LEU A 17 8.59 22.28 -5.77
N ALA A 18 9.32 22.31 -6.90
CA ALA A 18 9.79 23.57 -7.48
C ALA A 18 8.91 24.18 -8.58
N SER A 19 7.73 23.64 -8.90
CA SER A 19 6.95 24.10 -10.06
C SER A 19 5.47 24.40 -9.83
N PHE A 20 4.99 24.54 -8.59
CA PHE A 20 3.64 25.02 -8.33
C PHE A 20 3.63 26.41 -7.70
N SER A 21 4.04 27.41 -8.48
CA SER A 21 3.70 28.81 -8.17
C SER A 21 2.28 29.08 -8.64
N VAL A 22 1.28 28.75 -7.80
CA VAL A 22 -0.09 29.21 -8.01
C VAL A 22 -0.12 30.70 -7.65
N MET A 23 -0.21 31.57 -8.65
CA MET A 23 -0.55 32.98 -8.45
C MET A 23 -1.94 33.04 -7.84
N ALA A 24 -2.02 33.24 -6.54
CA ALA A 24 -3.25 33.49 -5.82
C ALA A 24 -3.81 34.86 -6.28
N ASN A 25 -4.89 34.84 -7.05
CA ASN A 25 -5.63 36.05 -7.43
C ASN A 25 -6.62 36.35 -6.28
N PRO A 26 -6.47 37.45 -5.52
CA PRO A 26 -7.31 37.73 -4.35
C PRO A 26 -8.80 38.01 -4.65
N ALA A 27 -9.19 38.09 -5.95
CA ALA A 27 -10.58 38.32 -6.33
C ALA A 27 -11.45 37.05 -6.41
N ALA A 28 -10.90 35.86 -6.22
CA ALA A 28 -11.63 34.59 -6.30
C ALA A 28 -12.16 34.09 -4.93
N ALA A 29 -11.93 34.82 -3.86
CA ALA A 29 -12.28 34.37 -2.50
C ALA A 29 -13.78 34.48 -2.15
N GLN A 30 -14.64 34.97 -3.05
CA GLN A 30 -16.06 35.21 -2.73
C GLN A 30 -17.06 34.14 -3.20
N ASN A 31 -16.61 33.09 -3.88
CA ASN A 31 -17.45 31.98 -4.32
C ASN A 31 -16.79 30.60 -4.04
N ALA A 32 -16.17 30.43 -2.89
CA ALA A 32 -15.80 29.07 -2.44
C ALA A 32 -17.11 28.30 -2.19
N PRO A 33 -17.24 27.06 -2.70
CA PRO A 33 -18.38 26.21 -2.32
C PRO A 33 -18.44 26.16 -0.79
N GLN A 34 -19.61 26.44 -0.21
CA GLN A 34 -19.82 26.29 1.25
C GLN A 34 -19.43 24.86 1.59
N GLU A 35 -18.38 24.70 2.39
CA GLU A 35 -17.96 23.40 2.92
C GLU A 35 -19.17 22.78 3.63
N SER A 36 -19.62 21.63 3.13
CA SER A 36 -20.70 20.94 3.81
C SER A 36 -20.17 20.42 5.15
N ASP A 37 -20.78 20.86 6.24
CA ASP A 37 -20.49 20.41 7.61
C ASP A 37 -20.88 18.93 7.82
N ALA A 38 -21.44 18.29 6.80
CA ALA A 38 -21.84 16.90 6.78
C ALA A 38 -20.64 15.97 6.47
N TRP A 39 -20.63 14.82 7.11
CA TRP A 39 -19.72 13.76 6.76
C TRP A 39 -20.07 13.16 5.40
N ALA A 40 -19.07 12.94 4.57
CA ALA A 40 -19.15 12.18 3.34
C ALA A 40 -18.27 10.94 3.48
N PHE A 41 -18.82 9.79 3.13
CA PHE A 41 -18.10 8.52 3.18
C PHE A 41 -17.90 7.99 1.77
N THR A 42 -16.74 7.39 1.53
CA THR A 42 -16.42 6.73 0.26
C THR A 42 -15.83 5.37 0.56
N LEU A 43 -16.32 4.33 -0.11
CA LEU A 43 -15.74 2.99 -0.11
C LEU A 43 -15.22 2.68 -1.50
N SER A 44 -14.00 2.18 -1.57
CA SER A 44 -13.27 1.93 -2.81
C SER A 44 -12.60 0.55 -2.78
N PRO A 45 -13.36 -0.55 -3.02
CA PRO A 45 -12.74 -1.84 -3.26
C PRO A 45 -11.86 -1.78 -4.51
N TYR A 46 -10.72 -2.48 -4.45
CA TYR A 46 -9.78 -2.52 -5.56
C TYR A 46 -9.09 -3.88 -5.70
N ILE A 47 -8.49 -4.10 -6.86
CA ILE A 47 -7.57 -5.21 -7.14
C ILE A 47 -6.22 -4.58 -7.49
N TRP A 48 -5.18 -5.07 -6.86
CA TRP A 48 -3.80 -4.68 -7.14
C TRP A 48 -3.06 -5.85 -7.77
N PHE A 49 -2.66 -5.67 -9.02
CA PHE A 49 -1.92 -6.66 -9.82
C PHE A 49 -0.42 -6.53 -9.52
N SER A 50 -0.07 -6.73 -8.25
CA SER A 50 1.29 -6.54 -7.78
C SER A 50 2.16 -7.76 -8.06
N GLY A 51 3.35 -7.52 -8.60
CA GLY A 51 4.47 -8.41 -8.38
C GLY A 51 5.08 -8.18 -6.99
N LEU A 52 5.81 -9.16 -6.50
CA LEU A 52 6.49 -9.14 -5.21
C LEU A 52 7.95 -9.52 -5.42
N GLY A 53 8.87 -8.68 -4.96
CA GLY A 53 10.29 -8.97 -4.96
C GLY A 53 10.93 -8.52 -3.66
N GLY A 54 11.94 -9.26 -3.19
CA GLY A 54 12.60 -8.89 -1.96
C GLY A 54 13.64 -9.87 -1.48
N GLU A 55 14.16 -9.58 -0.31
CA GLU A 55 15.12 -10.41 0.42
C GLU A 55 14.60 -10.58 1.85
N VAL A 56 14.66 -11.81 2.34
CA VAL A 56 14.38 -12.15 3.73
C VAL A 56 15.59 -12.82 4.30
N THR A 57 16.19 -12.23 5.32
CA THR A 57 17.32 -12.80 6.05
C THR A 57 16.88 -13.20 7.44
N GLY A 58 17.13 -14.45 7.79
CA GLY A 58 16.83 -15.01 9.11
C GLY A 58 18.05 -15.66 9.77
N ALA A 59 17.84 -16.33 10.89
CA ALA A 59 18.92 -16.97 11.69
C ALA A 59 19.75 -18.03 10.91
N HIS A 60 19.29 -18.52 9.76
CA HIS A 60 19.92 -19.59 8.98
C HIS A 60 20.37 -19.13 7.57
N GLY A 61 20.39 -17.83 7.29
CA GLY A 61 20.78 -17.25 6.00
C GLY A 61 19.70 -16.36 5.39
N GLY A 62 19.99 -15.77 4.24
CA GLY A 62 19.10 -14.92 3.47
C GLY A 62 18.76 -15.55 2.13
N ASP A 63 17.51 -15.42 1.72
CA ASP A 63 17.00 -15.81 0.41
C ASP A 63 16.40 -14.60 -0.31
N THR A 64 16.78 -14.42 -1.56
CA THR A 64 16.14 -13.48 -2.48
C THR A 64 15.00 -14.18 -3.20
N PHE A 65 13.87 -13.52 -3.31
CA PHE A 65 12.72 -14.05 -4.03
C PHE A 65 12.12 -13.01 -4.97
N SER A 66 11.49 -13.48 -6.02
CA SER A 66 10.63 -12.68 -6.89
C SER A 66 9.47 -13.53 -7.36
N ALA A 67 8.29 -12.95 -7.38
CA ALA A 67 7.09 -13.55 -7.96
C ALA A 67 6.37 -12.48 -8.77
N ASP A 68 5.94 -12.81 -9.97
CA ASP A 68 5.07 -11.91 -10.72
C ASP A 68 3.61 -12.06 -10.26
N PHE A 69 2.75 -11.19 -10.76
CA PHE A 69 1.33 -11.24 -10.40
C PHE A 69 0.69 -12.59 -10.74
N GLY A 70 1.08 -13.21 -11.86
CA GLY A 70 0.53 -14.51 -12.29
C GLY A 70 0.83 -15.61 -11.28
N ASP A 71 2.06 -15.65 -10.76
CA ASP A 71 2.49 -16.58 -9.73
C ASP A 71 1.72 -16.38 -8.43
N ILE A 72 1.58 -15.12 -8.00
CA ILE A 72 0.81 -14.76 -6.80
C ILE A 72 -0.65 -15.14 -6.95
N PHE A 73 -1.27 -14.78 -8.08
CA PHE A 73 -2.67 -15.05 -8.36
C PHE A 73 -2.97 -16.55 -8.39
N GLY A 74 -2.07 -17.36 -8.97
CA GLY A 74 -2.20 -18.81 -9.01
C GLY A 74 -2.18 -19.48 -7.63
N THR A 75 -1.55 -18.86 -6.63
CA THR A 75 -1.47 -19.36 -5.25
C THR A 75 -2.49 -18.73 -4.30
N MET A 76 -3.23 -17.73 -4.76
CA MET A 76 -4.19 -16.96 -3.97
C MET A 76 -5.42 -17.79 -3.59
N LYS A 77 -5.74 -17.84 -2.29
CA LYS A 77 -6.95 -18.51 -1.77
C LYS A 77 -8.09 -17.54 -1.51
N LEU A 78 -7.83 -16.52 -0.72
CA LEU A 78 -8.76 -15.45 -0.42
C LEU A 78 -7.96 -14.18 -0.25
N SER A 79 -8.38 -13.13 -0.95
CA SER A 79 -7.75 -11.82 -0.81
C SER A 79 -8.79 -10.75 -1.02
N TYR A 80 -8.70 -9.68 -0.25
CA TYR A 80 -9.50 -8.49 -0.49
C TYR A 80 -8.69 -7.26 -0.15
N MET A 81 -8.97 -6.20 -0.89
CA MET A 81 -8.32 -4.92 -0.73
C MET A 81 -9.38 -3.83 -0.85
N GLY A 82 -9.26 -2.80 -0.04
CA GLY A 82 -10.22 -1.71 -0.06
C GLY A 82 -9.76 -0.51 0.71
N LEU A 83 -10.15 0.63 0.21
CA LEU A 83 -9.89 1.92 0.81
C LEU A 83 -11.24 2.52 1.24
N ALA A 84 -11.28 3.07 2.45
CA ALA A 84 -12.40 3.83 2.97
C ALA A 84 -11.93 5.26 3.28
N GLU A 85 -12.74 6.24 2.93
CA GLU A 85 -12.52 7.64 3.29
C GLU A 85 -13.74 8.19 4.02
N ALA A 86 -13.51 8.88 5.13
CA ALA A 86 -14.46 9.72 5.79
C ALA A 86 -13.96 11.18 5.72
N ARG A 87 -14.74 12.06 5.10
CA ARG A 87 -14.38 13.47 4.89
C ARG A 87 -15.41 14.38 5.53
N ARG A 88 -14.91 15.45 6.20
CA ARG A 88 -15.72 16.56 6.68
C ARG A 88 -14.93 17.85 6.55
N GLY A 89 -15.42 18.80 5.73
CA GLY A 89 -14.70 20.02 5.43
C GLY A 89 -13.29 19.75 4.91
N ASN A 90 -12.31 20.36 5.51
CA ASN A 90 -10.89 20.20 5.15
C ASN A 90 -10.23 18.93 5.70
N PHE A 91 -10.91 18.15 6.54
CA PHE A 91 -10.35 16.95 7.15
C PHE A 91 -10.83 15.69 6.43
N SER A 92 -9.91 14.75 6.20
CA SER A 92 -10.19 13.39 5.73
C SER A 92 -9.49 12.37 6.60
N LEU A 93 -10.17 11.29 6.94
CA LEU A 93 -9.57 10.06 7.45
C LEU A 93 -9.58 9.03 6.32
N LEU A 94 -8.40 8.60 5.91
CA LEU A 94 -8.19 7.58 4.89
C LEU A 94 -7.75 6.29 5.57
N THR A 95 -8.47 5.20 5.33
CA THR A 95 -8.15 3.87 5.83
C THR A 95 -7.99 2.93 4.66
N ASP A 96 -6.88 2.23 4.58
CA ASP A 96 -6.61 1.18 3.58
C ASP A 96 -6.46 -0.16 4.29
N ILE A 97 -7.00 -1.21 3.69
CA ILE A 97 -6.87 -2.58 4.17
C ILE A 97 -6.49 -3.49 3.00
N MET A 98 -5.44 -4.28 3.20
CA MET A 98 -5.07 -5.37 2.31
C MET A 98 -4.99 -6.67 3.12
N TYR A 99 -5.71 -7.69 2.68
CA TYR A 99 -5.61 -9.05 3.18
C TYR A 99 -5.22 -9.98 2.04
N LEU A 100 -4.13 -10.70 2.21
CA LEU A 100 -3.64 -11.70 1.28
C LEU A 100 -3.50 -13.04 2.00
N ASN A 101 -3.98 -14.11 1.35
CA ASN A 101 -3.82 -15.47 1.80
C ASN A 101 -3.33 -16.32 0.62
N LEU A 102 -2.07 -16.66 0.65
CA LEU A 102 -1.36 -17.40 -0.40
C LEU A 102 -1.07 -18.81 0.09
N GLN A 103 -1.24 -19.81 -0.76
CA GLN A 103 -0.90 -21.19 -0.44
C GLN A 103 -0.33 -21.90 -1.66
N GLN A 104 0.83 -22.50 -1.50
CA GLN A 104 1.47 -23.29 -2.55
C GLN A 104 2.02 -24.59 -2.01
N GLY A 105 2.10 -25.61 -2.87
CA GLY A 105 2.85 -26.80 -2.60
C GLY A 105 4.35 -26.52 -2.63
N VAL A 106 5.10 -27.08 -1.70
CA VAL A 106 6.57 -26.96 -1.69
C VAL A 106 7.19 -28.35 -1.94
N PRO A 107 8.19 -28.43 -2.84
CA PRO A 107 8.95 -29.65 -3.01
C PRO A 107 9.69 -29.97 -1.71
N VAL A 108 9.57 -31.21 -1.23
CA VAL A 108 10.27 -31.66 -0.03
C VAL A 108 11.46 -32.50 -0.45
N PRO A 109 12.70 -32.01 -0.25
CA PRO A 109 13.90 -32.80 -0.53
C PRO A 109 14.00 -34.00 0.42
N GLY A 110 14.36 -35.14 -0.10
CA GLY A 110 14.59 -36.35 0.70
C GLY A 110 13.68 -37.48 0.27
N LEU A 111 14.27 -38.58 -0.17
CA LEU A 111 13.65 -39.79 -0.70
C LEU A 111 12.59 -40.38 0.26
N GLY A 112 11.34 -39.86 0.18
CA GLY A 112 10.21 -40.42 0.93
C GLY A 112 10.16 -40.10 2.43
N ALA A 113 11.04 -39.23 2.94
CA ALA A 113 11.01 -38.82 4.36
C ALA A 113 9.67 -38.18 4.72
N TYR A 114 9.13 -37.33 3.84
CA TYR A 114 7.79 -36.76 3.92
C TYR A 114 7.04 -37.02 2.63
N GLY A 115 5.71 -37.11 2.71
CA GLY A 115 4.84 -37.39 1.57
C GLY A 115 4.56 -36.17 0.68
N GLY A 116 4.89 -34.98 1.16
CA GLY A 116 4.70 -33.70 0.50
C GLY A 116 4.85 -32.55 1.44
N GLY A 117 4.61 -31.33 0.96
CA GLY A 117 4.59 -30.16 1.82
C GLY A 117 3.77 -29.03 1.22
N SER A 118 3.34 -28.11 2.06
CA SER A 118 2.67 -26.86 1.65
C SER A 118 3.15 -25.70 2.51
N ALA A 119 3.31 -24.55 1.88
CA ALA A 119 3.53 -23.28 2.56
C ALA A 119 2.29 -22.40 2.41
N ARG A 120 1.83 -21.82 3.50
CA ARG A 120 0.74 -20.85 3.55
C ARG A 120 1.27 -19.57 4.15
N THR A 121 1.05 -18.45 3.46
CA THR A 121 1.40 -17.12 3.95
C THR A 121 0.14 -16.26 4.00
N GLN A 122 -0.13 -15.69 5.16
CA GLN A 122 -1.17 -14.71 5.36
C GLN A 122 -0.52 -13.37 5.69
N SER A 123 -0.99 -12.31 5.04
CA SER A 123 -0.55 -10.95 5.35
C SER A 123 -1.73 -10.00 5.45
N VAL A 124 -1.66 -9.12 6.43
CA VAL A 124 -2.60 -8.00 6.60
C VAL A 124 -1.78 -6.71 6.61
N GLU A 125 -2.21 -5.76 5.83
CA GLU A 125 -1.84 -4.35 5.98
C GLU A 125 -3.08 -3.57 6.38
N LEU A 126 -2.95 -2.69 7.36
CA LEU A 126 -3.99 -1.75 7.76
C LEU A 126 -3.35 -0.39 8.00
N SER A 127 -3.76 0.61 7.24
CA SER A 127 -3.37 1.99 7.49
C SER A 127 -4.55 2.89 7.85
N ALA A 128 -4.29 3.88 8.70
CA ALA A 128 -5.23 4.94 9.05
C ALA A 128 -4.48 6.27 9.04
N ILE A 129 -4.84 7.16 8.13
CA ILE A 129 -4.11 8.40 7.84
C ILE A 129 -5.08 9.58 7.86
N GLY A 130 -4.85 10.51 8.78
CA GLY A 130 -5.54 11.80 8.82
C GLY A 130 -4.89 12.75 7.83
N LEU A 131 -5.68 13.31 6.92
CA LEU A 131 -5.24 14.30 5.93
C LEU A 131 -5.99 15.61 6.15
N TYR A 132 -5.29 16.73 5.95
CA TYR A 132 -5.85 18.06 6.00
C TYR A 132 -5.63 18.77 4.66
N THR A 133 -6.68 19.34 4.10
CA THR A 133 -6.63 20.10 2.85
C THR A 133 -5.91 21.44 3.10
N VAL A 134 -4.72 21.58 2.54
CA VAL A 134 -3.90 22.80 2.67
C VAL A 134 -4.14 23.78 1.52
N THR A 135 -4.61 23.28 0.39
CA THR A 135 -4.96 24.09 -0.77
C THR A 135 -6.14 23.43 -1.49
N GLU A 136 -7.15 24.22 -1.81
CA GLU A 136 -8.25 23.82 -2.67
C GLU A 136 -8.56 24.92 -3.69
N ALA A 137 -8.76 24.50 -4.94
CA ALA A 137 -9.10 25.36 -6.07
C ALA A 137 -10.07 24.60 -7.01
N SER A 138 -10.65 25.28 -7.99
CA SER A 138 -11.50 24.64 -8.98
C SER A 138 -10.81 23.50 -9.73
N ALA A 139 -9.49 23.62 -9.96
CA ALA A 139 -8.69 22.60 -10.63
C ALA A 139 -8.34 21.39 -9.76
N GLY A 140 -8.45 21.48 -8.42
CA GLY A 140 -8.11 20.37 -7.55
C GLY A 140 -7.75 20.77 -6.14
N ARG A 141 -7.22 19.82 -5.34
CA ARG A 141 -6.81 20.03 -3.95
C ARG A 141 -5.51 19.32 -3.62
N ILE A 142 -4.83 19.83 -2.63
CA ILE A 142 -3.63 19.23 -2.01
C ILE A 142 -3.90 19.04 -0.54
N GLU A 143 -3.57 17.86 -0.04
CA GLU A 143 -3.78 17.45 1.34
C GLU A 143 -2.46 16.92 1.90
N LEU A 144 -2.17 17.26 3.15
CA LEU A 144 -1.01 16.79 3.90
C LEU A 144 -1.50 16.14 5.18
N GLY A 145 -0.75 15.16 5.66
CA GLY A 145 -1.12 14.52 6.92
C GLY A 145 -0.20 13.41 7.34
N GLY A 146 -0.70 12.59 8.26
CA GLY A 146 0.04 11.46 8.78
C GLY A 146 -0.85 10.50 9.55
N GLY A 147 -0.28 9.37 9.93
CA GLY A 147 -1.03 8.32 10.59
C GLY A 147 -0.17 7.13 10.93
N ILE A 148 -0.78 5.96 10.93
CA ILE A 148 -0.15 4.69 11.27
C ILE A 148 -0.45 3.67 10.17
N ARG A 149 0.54 2.83 9.85
CA ARG A 149 0.43 1.63 9.03
C ARG A 149 0.87 0.42 9.83
N GLY A 150 -0.02 -0.56 10.01
CA GLY A 150 0.25 -1.83 10.68
C GLY A 150 0.44 -2.96 9.68
N TRP A 151 1.37 -3.85 9.97
CA TRP A 151 1.67 -5.04 9.21
C TRP A 151 1.58 -6.26 10.09
N TRP A 152 0.99 -7.34 9.59
CA TRP A 152 0.91 -8.66 10.22
C TRP A 152 1.22 -9.71 9.16
N PHE A 153 2.21 -10.53 9.42
CA PHE A 153 2.59 -11.66 8.58
C PHE A 153 2.56 -12.93 9.39
N GLU A 154 1.97 -13.96 8.83
CA GLU A 154 2.00 -15.31 9.37
C GLU A 154 2.33 -16.28 8.24
N THR A 155 3.33 -17.14 8.46
CA THR A 155 3.73 -18.19 7.53
C THR A 155 3.69 -19.52 8.23
N GLU A 156 2.99 -20.49 7.64
CA GLU A 156 2.90 -21.87 8.08
C GLU A 156 3.52 -22.79 7.02
N LEU A 157 4.47 -23.61 7.45
CA LEU A 157 5.03 -24.70 6.66
C LEU A 157 4.50 -26.02 7.21
N LYS A 158 3.77 -26.77 6.38
CA LYS A 158 3.26 -28.10 6.70
C LYS A 158 3.99 -29.14 5.86
N LEU A 159 4.54 -30.13 6.54
CA LEU A 159 5.13 -31.32 5.94
C LEU A 159 4.20 -32.52 6.19
N ASP A 160 3.77 -33.17 5.10
CA ASP A 160 2.85 -34.31 5.20
C ASP A 160 3.60 -35.57 5.62
N PRO A 161 2.95 -36.50 6.37
CA PRO A 161 3.57 -37.74 6.78
C PRO A 161 4.11 -38.55 5.59
N GLY A 162 5.28 -39.14 5.78
CA GLY A 162 5.92 -40.09 4.89
C GLY A 162 6.58 -41.20 5.71
N ALA A 163 7.87 -41.44 5.52
CA ALA A 163 8.64 -42.29 6.41
C ALA A 163 8.81 -41.67 7.81
N LEU A 164 8.72 -40.34 7.90
CA LEU A 164 8.68 -39.57 9.13
C LEU A 164 7.27 -39.05 9.42
N PRO A 165 6.90 -38.86 10.72
CA PRO A 165 5.65 -38.19 11.08
C PRO A 165 5.57 -36.78 10.47
N GLY A 166 4.37 -36.37 10.08
CA GLY A 166 4.11 -35.01 9.61
C GLY A 166 4.52 -33.95 10.63
N LYS A 167 4.91 -32.78 10.16
CA LYS A 167 5.34 -31.65 10.99
C LYS A 167 4.72 -30.37 10.49
N THR A 168 4.25 -29.52 11.40
CA THR A 168 3.82 -28.15 11.09
C THR A 168 4.73 -27.20 11.86
N GLN A 169 5.14 -26.14 11.19
CA GLN A 169 5.98 -25.07 11.74
C GLN A 169 5.42 -23.74 11.30
N SER A 170 5.20 -22.82 12.25
CA SER A 170 4.70 -21.47 11.94
C SER A 170 5.64 -20.41 12.50
N ALA A 171 5.65 -19.26 11.80
CA ALA A 171 6.33 -18.06 12.21
C ALA A 171 5.41 -16.87 11.96
N SER A 172 5.42 -15.90 12.87
CA SER A 172 4.65 -14.67 12.72
C SER A 172 5.48 -13.46 13.10
N THR A 173 5.22 -12.35 12.44
CA THR A 173 5.80 -11.05 12.80
C THR A 173 4.76 -9.97 12.58
N SER A 174 4.82 -8.92 13.40
CA SER A 174 3.94 -7.76 13.25
C SER A 174 4.61 -6.51 13.78
N TRP A 175 4.31 -5.38 13.15
CA TRP A 175 4.79 -4.07 13.58
C TRP A 175 3.86 -2.97 13.10
N ALA A 176 4.10 -1.75 13.56
CA ALA A 176 3.39 -0.57 13.12
C ALA A 176 4.38 0.57 12.84
N ASP A 177 4.15 1.26 11.74
CA ASP A 177 4.95 2.36 11.25
C ASP A 177 4.18 3.67 11.37
N PRO A 178 4.71 4.70 12.04
CA PRO A 178 4.22 6.05 11.84
C PRO A 178 4.56 6.47 10.40
N VAL A 179 3.61 7.16 9.76
CA VAL A 179 3.73 7.62 8.37
C VAL A 179 3.32 9.09 8.25
N ILE A 180 3.98 9.79 7.34
CA ILE A 180 3.59 11.13 6.90
C ILE A 180 3.46 11.14 5.38
N GLY A 181 2.45 11.82 4.86
CA GLY A 181 2.15 11.76 3.43
C GLY A 181 1.41 12.96 2.90
N ALA A 182 1.22 12.93 1.58
CA ALA A 182 0.52 13.92 0.82
C ALA A 182 -0.40 13.27 -0.22
N ARG A 183 -1.54 13.91 -0.48
CA ARG A 183 -2.45 13.56 -1.56
C ARG A 183 -2.74 14.79 -2.42
N GLY A 184 -2.65 14.61 -3.72
CA GLY A 184 -3.10 15.56 -4.72
C GLY A 184 -4.27 14.99 -5.51
N VAL A 185 -5.30 15.79 -5.73
CA VAL A 185 -6.42 15.47 -6.63
C VAL A 185 -6.53 16.59 -7.65
N LEU A 186 -6.37 16.27 -8.91
CA LEU A 186 -6.47 17.20 -10.04
C LEU A 186 -7.71 16.87 -10.87
N ARG A 187 -8.63 17.80 -11.00
CA ARG A 187 -9.81 17.68 -11.87
C ARG A 187 -9.40 18.00 -13.31
N LEU A 188 -9.41 17.00 -14.18
CA LEU A 188 -9.06 17.17 -15.60
C LEU A 188 -10.27 17.65 -16.39
N ASN A 189 -11.47 17.20 -16.02
CA ASN A 189 -12.77 17.68 -16.52
C ASN A 189 -13.88 17.25 -15.54
N ASP A 190 -15.15 17.43 -15.91
CA ASP A 190 -16.31 17.15 -15.05
C ASP A 190 -16.45 15.67 -14.66
N ARG A 191 -15.83 14.77 -15.41
CA ARG A 191 -15.91 13.31 -15.18
C ARG A 191 -14.57 12.64 -14.88
N LEU A 192 -13.46 13.28 -15.19
CA LEU A 192 -12.13 12.68 -15.07
C LEU A 192 -11.28 13.46 -14.07
N SER A 193 -10.70 12.76 -13.13
CA SER A 193 -9.70 13.30 -12.20
C SER A 193 -8.47 12.40 -12.11
N LEU A 194 -7.36 13.00 -11.73
CA LEU A 194 -6.12 12.32 -11.38
C LEU A 194 -5.94 12.44 -9.88
N THR A 195 -5.81 11.31 -9.20
CA THR A 195 -5.44 11.25 -7.79
C THR A 195 -4.02 10.71 -7.68
N ALA A 196 -3.16 11.41 -6.96
CA ALA A 196 -1.82 10.95 -6.61
C ALA A 196 -1.65 11.01 -5.09
N TYR A 197 -1.07 9.98 -4.51
CA TYR A 197 -0.78 9.86 -3.09
C TYR A 197 0.63 9.34 -2.89
N GLY A 198 1.31 9.81 -1.87
CA GLY A 198 2.58 9.26 -1.44
C GLY A 198 2.82 9.49 0.03
N ASP A 199 3.47 8.55 0.68
CA ASP A 199 3.91 8.66 2.08
C ASP A 199 5.28 8.03 2.29
N ILE A 200 5.89 8.42 3.41
CA ILE A 200 7.11 7.83 3.96
C ILE A 200 6.90 7.56 5.45
N GLY A 201 7.57 6.54 5.98
CA GLY A 201 7.38 6.14 7.37
C GLY A 201 8.43 5.16 7.87
N GLY A 202 8.11 4.50 8.99
CA GLY A 202 8.99 3.60 9.72
C GLY A 202 9.85 4.34 10.71
N PHE A 203 10.82 5.13 10.21
CA PHE A 203 11.75 5.96 11.00
C PHE A 203 12.48 5.19 12.10
N GLY A 204 12.65 3.85 11.93
CA GLY A 204 13.27 2.96 12.92
C GLY A 204 12.36 2.57 14.11
N LEU A 205 11.10 3.02 14.15
CA LEU A 205 10.13 2.63 15.21
C LEU A 205 9.50 1.27 14.94
N GLY A 206 8.94 1.05 13.76
CA GLY A 206 8.52 -0.25 13.23
C GLY A 206 9.54 -0.73 12.21
N SER A 207 9.35 -0.36 10.92
CA SER A 207 10.34 -0.53 9.87
C SER A 207 11.48 0.47 10.03
N GLU A 208 12.67 0.14 9.50
CA GLU A 208 13.74 1.13 9.34
C GLU A 208 13.30 2.23 8.38
N PHE A 209 12.66 1.81 7.27
CA PHE A 209 12.09 2.72 6.30
C PHE A 209 10.96 2.04 5.52
N THR A 210 9.87 2.75 5.30
CA THR A 210 8.80 2.35 4.39
C THR A 210 8.35 3.54 3.56
N TRP A 211 7.89 3.29 2.36
CA TRP A 211 7.22 4.29 1.55
C TRP A 211 6.19 3.64 0.64
N GLN A 212 5.18 4.39 0.29
CA GLN A 212 4.30 4.03 -0.81
C GLN A 212 4.00 5.23 -1.69
N ALA A 213 3.66 4.93 -2.93
CA ALA A 213 3.10 5.89 -3.86
C ALA A 213 2.05 5.20 -4.73
N PHE A 214 0.96 5.89 -5.02
CA PHE A 214 0.04 5.47 -6.07
C PHE A 214 -0.47 6.69 -6.85
N ALA A 215 -0.86 6.43 -8.09
CA ALA A 215 -1.57 7.40 -8.91
C ALA A 215 -2.68 6.69 -9.68
N THR A 216 -3.87 7.28 -9.68
CA THR A 216 -5.05 6.76 -10.37
C THR A 216 -5.72 7.82 -11.23
N LEU A 217 -6.21 7.40 -12.38
CA LEU A 217 -7.22 8.13 -13.15
C LEU A 217 -8.60 7.63 -12.70
N ASP A 218 -9.42 8.55 -12.24
CA ASP A 218 -10.73 8.27 -11.66
C ASP A 218 -11.81 8.81 -12.63
N TYR A 219 -12.64 7.93 -13.14
CA TYR A 219 -13.73 8.29 -14.05
C TYR A 219 -15.07 8.18 -13.33
N LYS A 220 -15.77 9.32 -13.22
CA LYS A 220 -17.09 9.43 -12.61
C LYS A 220 -18.16 8.87 -13.56
N ILE A 221 -18.82 7.80 -13.14
CA ILE A 221 -19.92 7.16 -13.86
C ILE A 221 -21.24 7.86 -13.51
N THR A 222 -21.46 8.06 -12.18
CA THR A 222 -22.61 8.79 -11.62
C THR A 222 -22.11 9.81 -10.59
N GLU A 223 -22.99 10.57 -9.96
CA GLU A 223 -22.59 11.49 -8.88
C GLU A 223 -22.04 10.75 -7.64
N SER A 224 -22.40 9.48 -7.46
CA SER A 224 -21.99 8.66 -6.32
C SER A 224 -21.07 7.51 -6.66
N ALA A 225 -20.82 7.21 -7.95
CA ALA A 225 -20.01 6.06 -8.36
C ALA A 225 -18.95 6.43 -9.37
N SER A 226 -17.74 5.91 -9.19
CA SER A 226 -16.61 6.04 -10.11
C SER A 226 -15.84 4.73 -10.25
N ILE A 227 -15.07 4.64 -11.33
CA ILE A 227 -14.06 3.60 -11.55
C ILE A 227 -12.70 4.26 -11.59
N SER A 228 -11.69 3.54 -11.14
CA SER A 228 -10.31 4.03 -11.05
C SER A 228 -9.37 3.00 -11.65
N ALA A 229 -8.37 3.49 -12.37
CA ALA A 229 -7.26 2.68 -12.85
C ALA A 229 -5.95 3.44 -12.69
N GLY A 230 -4.88 2.75 -12.33
CA GLY A 230 -3.61 3.40 -12.08
C GLY A 230 -2.50 2.43 -11.71
N PHE A 231 -1.56 2.91 -10.92
CA PHE A 231 -0.40 2.15 -10.48
C PHE A 231 -0.09 2.43 -9.01
N ARG A 232 0.30 1.41 -8.25
CA ARG A 232 0.70 1.50 -6.85
C ARG A 232 2.06 0.85 -6.64
N TRP A 233 2.85 1.44 -5.77
CA TRP A 233 4.14 0.94 -5.31
C TRP A 233 4.23 1.02 -3.79
N ILE A 234 4.75 -0.05 -3.16
CA ILE A 234 5.07 -0.09 -1.73
C ILE A 234 6.47 -0.67 -1.58
N HIS A 235 7.24 -0.06 -0.71
CA HIS A 235 8.54 -0.55 -0.26
C HIS A 235 8.57 -0.61 1.26
N ILE A 236 9.16 -1.68 1.80
CA ILE A 236 9.35 -1.90 3.23
C ILE A 236 10.78 -2.38 3.44
N ASP A 237 11.47 -1.77 4.40
CA ASP A 237 12.77 -2.18 4.89
C ASP A 237 12.66 -2.34 6.42
N TYR A 238 12.55 -3.58 6.88
CA TYR A 238 12.34 -3.95 8.28
C TYR A 238 13.51 -4.79 8.75
N ASP A 239 14.25 -4.28 9.75
CA ASP A 239 15.39 -4.97 10.36
C ASP A 239 15.25 -4.93 11.88
N LYS A 240 14.78 -6.04 12.47
CA LYS A 240 14.69 -6.17 13.92
C LYS A 240 15.06 -7.57 14.39
N GLY A 241 16.01 -7.60 15.29
CA GLY A 241 16.45 -8.81 15.96
C GLY A 241 17.17 -9.79 15.02
N ARG A 242 16.47 -10.87 14.62
CA ARG A 242 16.99 -11.90 13.70
C ARG A 242 16.26 -11.91 12.36
N THR A 243 15.39 -10.93 12.15
CA THR A 243 14.55 -10.84 10.95
C THR A 243 14.89 -9.55 10.22
N ASP A 244 15.38 -9.69 9.01
CA ASP A 244 15.64 -8.60 8.06
C ASP A 244 14.76 -8.88 6.83
N ILE A 245 13.86 -7.97 6.52
CA ILE A 245 12.90 -8.09 5.43
C ILE A 245 13.01 -6.84 4.57
N SER A 246 13.39 -6.99 3.31
CA SER A 246 13.29 -5.92 2.32
C SER A 246 12.29 -6.35 1.25
N LEU A 247 11.17 -5.65 1.16
CA LEU A 247 10.07 -5.95 0.24
C LEU A 247 9.83 -4.81 -0.73
N ASN A 248 9.63 -5.16 -2.00
CA ASN A 248 9.17 -4.27 -3.05
C ASN A 248 7.94 -4.88 -3.71
N MET A 249 6.86 -4.14 -3.69
CA MET A 249 5.61 -4.52 -4.33
C MET A 249 5.21 -3.41 -5.29
N GLY A 250 4.91 -3.75 -6.54
CA GLY A 250 4.52 -2.75 -7.53
C GLY A 250 3.67 -3.35 -8.63
N GLY A 251 2.69 -2.57 -9.12
CA GLY A 251 1.84 -3.04 -10.20
C GLY A 251 0.61 -2.18 -10.46
N PRO A 252 -0.12 -2.48 -11.54
CA PRO A 252 -1.38 -1.83 -11.86
C PRO A 252 -2.43 -2.04 -10.76
N ILE A 253 -3.29 -1.05 -10.57
CA ILE A 253 -4.43 -1.09 -9.66
C ILE A 253 -5.70 -0.71 -10.43
N ILE A 254 -6.78 -1.44 -10.19
CA ILE A 254 -8.11 -1.15 -10.72
C ILE A 254 -9.11 -1.24 -9.58
N GLY A 255 -10.00 -0.26 -9.48
CA GLY A 255 -11.00 -0.21 -8.43
C GLY A 255 -12.28 0.49 -8.85
N GLY A 256 -13.23 0.45 -7.95
CA GLY A 256 -14.46 1.22 -8.05
C GLY A 256 -14.74 1.91 -6.72
N SER A 257 -15.38 3.08 -6.76
CA SER A 257 -15.71 3.84 -5.55
C SER A 257 -17.21 4.14 -5.51
N ILE A 258 -17.76 4.06 -4.31
CA ILE A 258 -19.13 4.49 -4.00
C ILE A 258 -19.07 5.51 -2.88
N ARG A 259 -19.70 6.66 -3.10
CA ARG A 259 -19.83 7.76 -2.14
C ARG A 259 -21.26 7.85 -1.64
N PHE A 260 -21.44 8.07 -0.34
CA PHE A 260 -22.73 8.20 0.35
C PHE A 260 -22.63 9.14 1.56
#